data_f91a608e8bf9cf9b360d741185971cad
#
_entry.id   f91a608e8bf9cf9b360d741185971cad
#
_cell.length_a   1.000
_cell.length_b   1.000
_cell.length_c   1.000
_cell.angle_alpha   90.00
_cell.angle_beta   90.00
_cell.angle_gamma   90.00
#
_symmetry.space_group_name_H-M   'P 1'
#
loop_
_entity.id
_entity.type
_entity.pdbx_description
1 polymer ?
#
loop_
_entity_poly.entity_id
_entity_poly.type
_entity_poly.pdbx_seq_one_letter_code
_entity_poly.pdbx_strand_id
1 'polypeptide(L)'
;DWIDRGFMARFSSLPKMKRTKPKGLLAEFDDQMQCGGCGSKVSADLLRDVLFDLDVDVDGLDDAAIFEVPAGKRMLHTVDSFKSFIDDPYVFSQVAVNHALSDIYAMLGQPVTALAIITLPHAKPDRSKALLTQIMAGIIDQLKKEGVKLIGGHTSEGAELSIGFAVNGLIDGGITDANKRAKQGARLEDKLILSKPLGTGTLFAANMQYKAEGQWIQQATEMMLTSNKDAAHILKNANACTDVTGFGLAGHLMEMLKSDNLHAEINLDQLPLLEGARESINKLGIKSTLHDANQRSAPGIDGFTDHPAFPILFDPQTAGGLLAAVDSASAEDLVAQLNAAGCLDAKIIGSIKNHGADAGPRITVS
;
A
#
# COMPACT_ATOMS: atom_id res chain seq x y z
N ASP A 1 -21.80 28.96 -11.02
CA ASP A 1 -23.27 28.89 -11.19
C ASP A 1 -23.81 29.24 -12.58
N TRP A 2 -23.27 30.25 -13.24
CA TRP A 2 -23.70 30.63 -14.61
C TRP A 2 -23.02 29.75 -15.69
N ILE A 3 -21.80 29.33 -15.43
CA ILE A 3 -21.02 28.44 -16.32
C ILE A 3 -21.62 27.02 -16.29
N ASP A 4 -22.01 26.53 -15.14
CA ASP A 4 -22.62 25.21 -15.01
C ASP A 4 -23.98 25.11 -15.68
N ARG A 5 -24.84 26.13 -15.56
CA ARG A 5 -26.13 26.17 -16.25
C ARG A 5 -25.99 26.24 -17.76
N GLY A 6 -25.01 27.01 -18.26
CA GLY A 6 -24.72 27.09 -19.71
C GLY A 6 -24.16 25.78 -20.26
N PHE A 7 -23.35 25.09 -19.48
CA PHE A 7 -22.77 23.78 -19.83
C PHE A 7 -23.86 22.70 -19.85
N MET A 8 -24.68 22.61 -18.84
CA MET A 8 -25.80 21.64 -18.77
C MET A 8 -26.88 21.89 -19.83
N ALA A 9 -27.19 23.15 -20.13
CA ALA A 9 -28.11 23.49 -21.22
C ALA A 9 -27.58 23.07 -22.60
N ARG A 10 -26.27 23.11 -22.81
CA ARG A 10 -25.63 22.61 -24.06
C ARG A 10 -25.74 21.10 -24.19
N PHE A 11 -25.61 20.35 -23.09
CA PHE A 11 -25.77 18.88 -23.11
C PHE A 11 -27.21 18.44 -23.32
N SER A 12 -28.19 19.20 -22.82
CA SER A 12 -29.62 18.90 -23.02
C SER A 12 -30.09 19.19 -24.45
N SER A 13 -29.36 20.00 -25.21
CA SER A 13 -29.65 20.34 -26.62
C SER A 13 -28.91 19.47 -27.63
N LEU A 14 -28.04 18.56 -27.22
CA LEU A 14 -27.36 17.65 -28.14
C LEU A 14 -28.39 16.72 -28.80
N PRO A 15 -28.32 16.53 -30.15
CA PRO A 15 -29.20 15.61 -30.85
C PRO A 15 -29.09 14.21 -30.19
N LYS A 16 -30.24 13.55 -30.01
CA LYS A 16 -30.31 12.18 -29.50
C LYS A 16 -29.52 11.27 -30.44
N MET A 17 -28.22 11.16 -30.23
CA MET A 17 -27.40 10.19 -30.94
C MET A 17 -27.86 8.80 -30.52
N LYS A 18 -28.38 8.02 -31.46
CA LYS A 18 -28.58 6.59 -31.24
C LYS A 18 -27.20 5.97 -31.03
N ARG A 19 -26.89 5.55 -29.81
CA ARG A 19 -25.71 4.71 -29.55
C ARG A 19 -25.86 3.45 -30.37
N THR A 20 -24.97 3.22 -31.32
CA THR A 20 -24.83 1.92 -31.99
C THR A 20 -24.13 0.98 -31.02
N LYS A 21 -24.74 -0.15 -30.71
CA LYS A 21 -24.11 -1.21 -29.89
C LYS A 21 -22.78 -1.64 -30.55
N PRO A 22 -21.70 -1.77 -29.76
CA PRO A 22 -20.45 -2.32 -30.31
C PRO A 22 -20.69 -3.75 -30.82
N LYS A 23 -20.12 -4.08 -31.98
CA LYS A 23 -20.19 -5.42 -32.56
C LYS A 23 -18.99 -6.24 -32.06
N GLY A 24 -19.23 -7.36 -31.38
CA GLY A 24 -18.20 -8.30 -30.96
C GLY A 24 -18.46 -8.92 -29.59
N LEU A 25 -17.46 -9.60 -29.03
CA LEU A 25 -17.52 -10.29 -27.72
C LEU A 25 -18.02 -9.41 -26.57
N LEU A 26 -17.82 -8.10 -26.62
CA LEU A 26 -18.33 -7.15 -25.64
C LEU A 26 -19.87 -6.96 -25.74
N ALA A 27 -20.49 -7.35 -26.84
CA ALA A 27 -21.93 -7.19 -27.03
C ALA A 27 -22.78 -8.10 -26.15
N GLU A 28 -22.24 -9.23 -25.67
CA GLU A 28 -22.95 -10.14 -24.76
C GLU A 28 -23.04 -9.59 -23.32
N PHE A 29 -22.15 -8.69 -22.94
CA PHE A 29 -22.15 -8.05 -21.63
C PHE A 29 -22.92 -6.72 -21.61
N ASP A 30 -23.32 -6.19 -22.78
CA ASP A 30 -23.91 -4.85 -22.94
C ASP A 30 -25.44 -4.86 -22.82
N ASP A 31 -26.08 -5.99 -22.62
CA ASP A 31 -27.54 -6.08 -22.50
C ASP A 31 -28.07 -5.81 -21.07
N GLN A 32 -27.20 -5.74 -20.07
CA GLN A 32 -27.56 -5.32 -18.74
C GLN A 32 -27.31 -3.82 -18.58
N MET A 33 -28.32 -3.08 -18.18
CA MET A 33 -28.21 -1.66 -17.83
C MET A 33 -27.27 -1.53 -16.63
N GLN A 34 -26.10 -0.93 -16.84
CA GLN A 34 -25.15 -0.62 -15.76
C GLN A 34 -25.55 0.73 -15.16
N CYS A 35 -26.16 0.68 -13.99
CA CYS A 35 -26.52 1.89 -13.25
C CYS A 35 -25.26 2.50 -12.60
N GLY A 36 -25.15 3.84 -12.64
CA GLY A 36 -24.15 4.57 -11.86
C GLY A 36 -24.72 5.07 -10.53
N GLY A 37 -23.88 5.70 -9.73
CA GLY A 37 -24.25 6.21 -8.42
C GLY A 37 -24.70 5.10 -7.46
N CYS A 38 -25.76 5.35 -6.68
CA CYS A 38 -26.29 4.36 -5.74
C CYS A 38 -26.82 3.09 -6.42
N GLY A 39 -27.12 3.12 -7.72
CA GLY A 39 -27.56 1.95 -8.49
C GLY A 39 -26.45 0.93 -8.81
N SER A 40 -25.18 1.27 -8.56
CA SER A 40 -24.05 0.34 -8.71
C SER A 40 -23.75 -0.48 -7.46
N LYS A 41 -24.48 -0.28 -6.36
CA LYS A 41 -24.31 -1.09 -5.14
C LYS A 41 -24.66 -2.55 -5.41
N VAL A 42 -23.90 -3.44 -4.81
CA VAL A 42 -24.27 -4.86 -4.71
C VAL A 42 -25.55 -4.96 -3.87
N SER A 43 -26.45 -5.89 -4.22
CA SER A 43 -27.73 -6.03 -3.51
C SER A 43 -27.51 -6.31 -2.02
N ALA A 44 -28.38 -5.72 -1.17
CA ALA A 44 -28.29 -5.90 0.27
C ALA A 44 -28.41 -7.38 0.70
N ASP A 45 -29.21 -8.15 -0.02
CA ASP A 45 -29.40 -9.58 0.27
C ASP A 45 -28.12 -10.37 0.00
N LEU A 46 -27.43 -10.12 -1.10
CA LEU A 46 -26.17 -10.79 -1.42
C LEU A 46 -25.09 -10.48 -0.36
N LEU A 47 -24.97 -9.21 0.03
CA LEU A 47 -24.00 -8.81 1.05
C LEU A 47 -24.35 -9.44 2.41
N ARG A 48 -25.62 -9.45 2.80
CA ARG A 48 -26.08 -10.05 4.05
C ARG A 48 -25.80 -11.56 4.09
N ASP A 49 -26.09 -12.27 3.00
CA ASP A 49 -25.82 -13.70 2.88
C ASP A 49 -24.35 -14.01 3.07
N VAL A 50 -23.44 -13.24 2.42
CA VAL A 50 -21.99 -13.43 2.56
C VAL A 50 -21.52 -13.18 4.00
N LEU A 51 -21.99 -12.12 4.64
CA LEU A 51 -21.62 -11.79 6.00
C LEU A 51 -22.16 -12.83 7.01
N PHE A 52 -23.38 -13.33 6.78
CA PHE A 52 -23.95 -14.43 7.57
C PHE A 52 -23.17 -15.74 7.42
N ASP A 53 -22.82 -16.12 6.18
CA ASP A 53 -22.03 -17.32 5.91
C ASP A 53 -20.63 -17.27 6.56
N LEU A 54 -20.13 -16.08 6.87
CA LEU A 54 -18.82 -15.82 7.51
C LEU A 54 -18.92 -15.52 9.01
N ASP A 55 -20.10 -15.71 9.63
CA ASP A 55 -20.36 -15.47 11.06
C ASP A 55 -19.99 -14.03 11.50
N VAL A 56 -20.25 -13.06 10.62
CA VAL A 56 -20.12 -11.63 10.93
C VAL A 56 -21.45 -11.14 11.47
N ASP A 57 -21.43 -10.61 12.70
CA ASP A 57 -22.59 -9.98 13.31
C ASP A 57 -23.01 -8.74 12.50
N VAL A 58 -24.18 -8.81 11.89
CA VAL A 58 -24.79 -7.74 11.10
C VAL A 58 -25.94 -7.04 11.84
N ASP A 59 -26.32 -7.56 13.01
CA ASP A 59 -27.36 -6.97 13.83
C ASP A 59 -26.80 -5.74 14.56
N GLY A 60 -27.32 -4.56 14.24
CA GLY A 60 -26.89 -3.30 14.84
C GLY A 60 -25.95 -2.46 13.96
N LEU A 61 -25.80 -2.81 12.68
CA LEU A 61 -25.17 -1.90 11.72
C LEU A 61 -26.10 -0.71 11.47
N ASP A 62 -25.65 0.46 11.92
CA ASP A 62 -26.32 1.74 11.70
C ASP A 62 -25.72 2.44 10.46
N ASP A 63 -26.24 3.60 10.08
CA ASP A 63 -25.75 4.42 8.97
C ASP A 63 -24.28 4.82 9.14
N ALA A 64 -23.78 4.88 10.36
CA ALA A 64 -22.37 5.11 10.69
C ALA A 64 -21.95 4.33 11.95
N ALA A 65 -20.73 3.83 11.96
CA ALA A 65 -20.14 3.21 13.14
C ALA A 65 -19.67 4.27 14.15
N ILE A 66 -19.95 4.03 15.43
CA ILE A 66 -19.47 4.87 16.53
C ILE A 66 -18.16 4.31 17.06
N PHE A 67 -17.15 5.16 17.16
CA PHE A 67 -15.85 4.84 17.74
C PHE A 67 -15.43 5.89 18.76
N GLU A 68 -15.20 5.45 20.00
CA GLU A 68 -14.74 6.32 21.07
C GLU A 68 -13.21 6.35 21.14
N VAL A 69 -12.61 7.54 21.12
CA VAL A 69 -11.18 7.72 21.30
C VAL A 69 -10.88 7.79 22.80
N PRO A 70 -10.09 6.85 23.36
CA PRO A 70 -9.74 6.85 24.78
C PRO A 70 -9.02 8.15 25.20
N ALA A 71 -9.23 8.60 26.43
CA ALA A 71 -8.54 9.76 26.96
C ALA A 71 -7.02 9.60 26.87
N GLY A 72 -6.32 10.66 26.45
CA GLY A 72 -4.87 10.65 26.29
C GLY A 72 -4.36 9.99 25.00
N LYS A 73 -5.25 9.54 24.09
CA LYS A 73 -4.91 9.07 22.76
C LYS A 73 -5.27 10.08 21.68
N ARG A 74 -4.62 9.98 20.53
CA ARG A 74 -4.99 10.65 19.28
C ARG A 74 -5.37 9.63 18.25
N MET A 75 -6.24 9.99 17.33
CA MET A 75 -6.66 9.13 16.24
C MET A 75 -5.83 9.41 14.98
N LEU A 76 -5.39 8.34 14.35
CA LEU A 76 -4.80 8.31 13.02
C LEU A 76 -5.87 7.86 12.02
N HIS A 77 -5.90 8.46 10.85
CA HIS A 77 -6.77 8.08 9.75
C HIS A 77 -5.95 7.92 8.48
N THR A 78 -6.22 6.87 7.73
CA THR A 78 -5.66 6.68 6.39
C THR A 78 -6.68 6.01 5.48
N VAL A 79 -6.44 6.09 4.17
CA VAL A 79 -7.24 5.41 3.15
C VAL A 79 -6.33 4.96 2.02
N ASP A 80 -6.44 3.68 1.64
CA ASP A 80 -5.78 3.11 0.48
C ASP A 80 -6.73 2.26 -0.34
N SER A 81 -6.55 2.27 -1.66
CA SER A 81 -7.33 1.43 -2.57
C SER A 81 -6.53 1.11 -3.81
N PHE A 82 -6.58 -0.12 -4.27
CA PHE A 82 -5.89 -0.55 -5.49
C PHE A 82 -6.63 -1.69 -6.20
N LYS A 83 -6.34 -1.82 -7.48
CA LYS A 83 -6.89 -2.87 -8.35
C LYS A 83 -6.22 -4.19 -8.07
N SER A 84 -6.93 -5.28 -8.35
CA SER A 84 -6.37 -6.63 -8.22
C SER A 84 -5.18 -6.82 -9.16
N PHE A 85 -4.14 -7.44 -8.63
CA PHE A 85 -2.92 -7.86 -9.35
C PHE A 85 -2.49 -9.30 -8.96
N ILE A 86 -3.22 -9.91 -8.04
CA ILE A 86 -3.11 -11.31 -7.62
C ILE A 86 -4.42 -11.99 -8.01
N ASP A 87 -4.33 -13.16 -8.67
CA ASP A 87 -5.50 -13.86 -9.17
C ASP A 87 -6.35 -14.51 -8.08
N ASP A 88 -5.74 -14.88 -6.95
CA ASP A 88 -6.44 -15.43 -5.78
C ASP A 88 -7.09 -14.30 -4.96
N PRO A 89 -8.43 -14.20 -4.92
CA PRO A 89 -9.12 -13.10 -4.24
C PRO A 89 -8.93 -13.10 -2.72
N TYR A 90 -8.77 -14.30 -2.12
CA TYR A 90 -8.53 -14.44 -0.68
C TYR A 90 -7.15 -13.90 -0.32
N VAL A 91 -6.11 -14.30 -1.06
CA VAL A 91 -4.74 -13.81 -0.87
C VAL A 91 -4.63 -12.32 -1.19
N PHE A 92 -5.22 -11.87 -2.30
CA PHE A 92 -5.24 -10.45 -2.66
C PHE A 92 -5.84 -9.59 -1.56
N SER A 93 -6.95 -10.03 -0.97
CA SER A 93 -7.62 -9.27 0.09
C SER A 93 -6.79 -9.19 1.38
N GLN A 94 -6.04 -10.24 1.74
CA GLN A 94 -5.12 -10.21 2.87
C GLN A 94 -3.95 -9.24 2.63
N VAL A 95 -3.39 -9.23 1.43
CA VAL A 95 -2.35 -8.25 1.03
C VAL A 95 -2.91 -6.83 1.08
N ALA A 96 -4.15 -6.63 0.64
CA ALA A 96 -4.82 -5.33 0.69
C ALA A 96 -4.99 -4.81 2.12
N VAL A 97 -5.37 -5.68 3.06
CA VAL A 97 -5.43 -5.34 4.49
C VAL A 97 -4.06 -4.93 5.00
N ASN A 98 -3.02 -5.75 4.79
CA ASN A 98 -1.67 -5.44 5.27
C ASN A 98 -1.15 -4.11 4.72
N HIS A 99 -1.40 -3.83 3.44
CA HIS A 99 -1.02 -2.58 2.81
C HIS A 99 -1.70 -1.38 3.49
N ALA A 100 -3.03 -1.43 3.64
CA ALA A 100 -3.78 -0.32 4.23
C ALA A 100 -3.48 -0.10 5.73
N LEU A 101 -3.12 -1.15 6.48
CA LEU A 101 -2.71 -1.01 7.88
C LEU A 101 -1.29 -0.44 8.02
N SER A 102 -0.48 -0.53 6.96
CA SER A 102 0.94 -0.15 6.98
C SER A 102 1.16 1.31 7.33
N ASP A 103 0.33 2.23 6.85
CA ASP A 103 0.40 3.65 7.18
C ASP A 103 0.30 3.91 8.70
N ILE A 104 -0.60 3.17 9.37
CA ILE A 104 -0.74 3.29 10.83
C ILE A 104 0.52 2.76 11.53
N TYR A 105 1.06 1.64 11.06
CA TYR A 105 2.31 1.08 11.58
C TYR A 105 3.51 1.99 11.31
N ALA A 106 3.58 2.62 10.14
CA ALA A 106 4.62 3.59 9.80
C ALA A 106 4.60 4.82 10.72
N MET A 107 3.41 5.21 11.19
CA MET A 107 3.24 6.24 12.23
C MET A 107 3.53 5.72 13.65
N LEU A 108 3.99 4.46 13.80
CA LEU A 108 4.21 3.78 15.08
C LEU A 108 2.94 3.75 15.94
N GLY A 109 1.78 3.77 15.29
CA GLY A 109 0.45 3.68 15.88
C GLY A 109 -0.08 2.24 15.91
N GLN A 110 -1.24 2.07 16.52
CA GLN A 110 -1.98 0.82 16.57
C GLN A 110 -3.27 0.95 15.77
N PRO A 111 -3.45 0.21 14.66
CA PRO A 111 -4.71 0.16 13.96
C PRO A 111 -5.79 -0.50 14.84
N VAL A 112 -7.03 0.02 14.78
CA VAL A 112 -8.13 -0.44 15.66
C VAL A 112 -9.39 -0.78 14.90
N THR A 113 -9.73 -0.01 13.85
CA THR A 113 -10.93 -0.26 13.04
C THR A 113 -10.65 -0.05 11.56
N ALA A 114 -11.39 -0.75 10.71
CA ALA A 114 -11.34 -0.61 9.27
C ALA A 114 -12.75 -0.58 8.67
N LEU A 115 -12.92 0.19 7.58
CA LEU A 115 -14.06 0.18 6.68
C LEU A 115 -13.58 -0.35 5.33
N ALA A 116 -14.20 -1.41 4.80
CA ALA A 116 -13.81 -1.99 3.52
C ALA A 116 -14.55 -1.32 2.35
N ILE A 117 -13.83 -0.99 1.28
CA ILE A 117 -14.39 -0.48 0.02
C ILE A 117 -14.07 -1.50 -1.06
N ILE A 118 -15.10 -2.17 -1.60
CA ILE A 118 -14.92 -3.26 -2.56
C ILE A 118 -15.67 -2.93 -3.84
N THR A 119 -15.00 -3.03 -4.98
CA THR A 119 -15.63 -2.99 -6.29
C THR A 119 -15.47 -4.36 -6.94
N LEU A 120 -16.60 -5.03 -7.22
CA LEU A 120 -16.64 -6.33 -7.89
C LEU A 120 -16.79 -6.14 -9.40
N PRO A 121 -16.13 -6.95 -10.24
CA PRO A 121 -16.42 -6.96 -11.66
C PRO A 121 -17.86 -7.46 -11.90
N HIS A 122 -18.51 -6.91 -12.94
CA HIS A 122 -19.85 -7.33 -13.33
C HIS A 122 -19.88 -8.84 -13.63
N ALA A 123 -20.71 -9.59 -12.92
CA ALA A 123 -20.85 -11.03 -13.08
C ALA A 123 -22.28 -11.49 -12.74
N LYS A 124 -22.56 -12.79 -12.98
CA LYS A 124 -23.81 -13.40 -12.51
C LYS A 124 -23.84 -13.43 -10.97
N PRO A 125 -25.01 -13.33 -10.33
CA PRO A 125 -25.14 -13.25 -8.88
C PRO A 125 -24.38 -14.34 -8.12
N ASP A 126 -24.44 -15.60 -8.56
CA ASP A 126 -23.73 -16.71 -7.92
C ASP A 126 -22.21 -16.55 -7.95
N ARG A 127 -21.67 -16.01 -9.05
CA ARG A 127 -20.22 -15.73 -9.18
C ARG A 127 -19.82 -14.55 -8.34
N SER A 128 -20.63 -13.48 -8.31
CA SER A 128 -20.40 -12.32 -7.46
C SER A 128 -20.43 -12.72 -5.98
N LYS A 129 -21.39 -13.59 -5.57
CA LYS A 129 -21.44 -14.13 -4.21
C LYS A 129 -20.17 -14.91 -3.88
N ALA A 130 -19.77 -15.86 -4.74
CA ALA A 130 -18.57 -16.68 -4.51
C ALA A 130 -17.30 -15.84 -4.41
N LEU A 131 -17.13 -14.84 -5.30
CA LEU A 131 -15.99 -13.92 -5.27
C LEU A 131 -15.97 -13.07 -4.01
N LEU A 132 -17.12 -12.46 -3.65
CA LEU A 132 -17.23 -11.64 -2.45
C LEU A 132 -16.98 -12.46 -1.18
N THR A 133 -17.44 -13.71 -1.12
CA THR A 133 -17.18 -14.62 0.01
C THR A 133 -15.68 -14.84 0.22
N GLN A 134 -14.91 -15.10 -0.84
CA GLN A 134 -13.47 -15.28 -0.74
C GLN A 134 -12.76 -14.00 -0.30
N ILE A 135 -13.13 -12.86 -0.87
CA ILE A 135 -12.58 -11.56 -0.50
C ILE A 135 -12.86 -11.26 0.98
N MET A 136 -14.10 -11.39 1.41
CA MET A 136 -14.48 -11.11 2.80
C MET A 136 -13.83 -12.07 3.78
N ALA A 137 -13.70 -13.34 3.43
CA ALA A 137 -12.97 -14.31 4.26
C ALA A 137 -11.50 -13.89 4.47
N GLY A 138 -10.80 -13.50 3.41
CA GLY A 138 -9.41 -13.04 3.53
C GLY A 138 -9.29 -11.73 4.32
N ILE A 139 -10.21 -10.77 4.13
CA ILE A 139 -10.28 -9.52 4.91
C ILE A 139 -10.45 -9.84 6.40
N ILE A 140 -11.44 -10.65 6.75
CA ILE A 140 -11.80 -10.97 8.13
C ILE A 140 -10.65 -11.70 8.82
N ASP A 141 -10.08 -12.70 8.16
CA ASP A 141 -8.96 -13.48 8.70
C ASP A 141 -7.73 -12.59 8.97
N GLN A 142 -7.39 -11.70 8.04
CA GLN A 142 -6.24 -10.83 8.22
C GLN A 142 -6.48 -9.76 9.28
N LEU A 143 -7.63 -9.09 9.27
CA LEU A 143 -7.99 -8.11 10.30
C LEU A 143 -8.02 -8.75 11.70
N LYS A 144 -8.50 -9.99 11.82
CA LYS A 144 -8.51 -10.74 13.09
C LYS A 144 -7.08 -11.02 13.60
N LYS A 145 -6.14 -11.41 12.72
CA LYS A 145 -4.72 -11.57 13.07
C LYS A 145 -4.11 -10.27 13.59
N GLU A 146 -4.48 -9.15 12.96
CA GLU A 146 -3.99 -7.82 13.34
C GLU A 146 -4.67 -7.25 14.60
N GLY A 147 -5.80 -7.82 15.03
CA GLY A 147 -6.61 -7.31 16.14
C GLY A 147 -7.42 -6.07 15.77
N VAL A 148 -7.75 -5.91 14.49
CA VAL A 148 -8.50 -4.78 13.94
C VAL A 148 -9.93 -5.19 13.70
N LYS A 149 -10.89 -4.34 14.10
CA LYS A 149 -12.33 -4.60 13.91
C LYS A 149 -12.79 -4.05 12.55
N LEU A 150 -13.44 -4.90 11.74
CA LEU A 150 -14.20 -4.43 10.59
C LEU A 150 -15.52 -3.83 11.10
N ILE A 151 -15.77 -2.53 10.84
CA ILE A 151 -16.91 -1.79 11.36
C ILE A 151 -17.91 -1.36 10.29
N GLY A 152 -17.73 -1.82 9.06
CA GLY A 152 -18.59 -1.50 7.92
C GLY A 152 -17.82 -1.40 6.62
N GLY A 153 -18.45 -0.78 5.63
CA GLY A 153 -17.83 -0.58 4.33
C GLY A 153 -18.81 -0.29 3.22
N HIS A 154 -18.36 -0.41 1.99
CA HIS A 154 -19.15 -0.21 0.79
C HIS A 154 -18.79 -1.24 -0.27
N THR A 155 -19.78 -1.88 -0.88
CA THR A 155 -19.58 -2.83 -1.97
C THR A 155 -20.39 -2.38 -3.19
N SER A 156 -19.71 -2.25 -4.32
CA SER A 156 -20.28 -1.83 -5.60
C SER A 156 -19.83 -2.75 -6.73
N GLU A 157 -20.49 -2.66 -7.88
CA GLU A 157 -20.06 -3.29 -9.13
C GLU A 157 -19.33 -2.28 -10.00
N GLY A 158 -18.33 -2.76 -10.77
CA GLY A 158 -17.54 -1.96 -11.67
C GLY A 158 -16.84 -2.80 -12.74
N ALA A 159 -15.91 -2.19 -13.47
CA ALA A 159 -15.21 -2.86 -14.57
C ALA A 159 -14.18 -3.90 -14.09
N GLU A 160 -13.55 -3.65 -12.93
CA GLU A 160 -12.44 -4.45 -12.41
C GLU A 160 -12.58 -4.63 -10.90
N LEU A 161 -12.00 -5.73 -10.39
CA LEU A 161 -11.88 -5.93 -8.95
C LEU A 161 -10.93 -4.88 -8.35
N SER A 162 -11.43 -4.15 -7.36
CA SER A 162 -10.59 -3.32 -6.50
C SER A 162 -11.00 -3.46 -5.04
N ILE A 163 -10.02 -3.34 -4.15
CA ILE A 163 -10.22 -3.39 -2.70
C ILE A 163 -9.48 -2.21 -2.09
N GLY A 164 -10.15 -1.53 -1.18
CA GLY A 164 -9.54 -0.48 -0.38
C GLY A 164 -10.09 -0.46 1.03
N PHE A 165 -9.43 0.28 1.88
CA PHE A 165 -9.83 0.43 3.28
C PHE A 165 -9.66 1.88 3.72
N ALA A 166 -10.63 2.35 4.52
CA ALA A 166 -10.40 3.47 5.41
C ALA A 166 -10.09 2.90 6.80
N VAL A 167 -8.90 3.21 7.32
CA VAL A 167 -8.38 2.64 8.56
C VAL A 167 -8.26 3.72 9.62
N ASN A 168 -8.68 3.39 10.84
CA ASN A 168 -8.46 4.22 12.02
C ASN A 168 -7.47 3.52 12.96
N GLY A 169 -6.52 4.29 13.46
CA GLY A 169 -5.54 3.84 14.43
C GLY A 169 -5.45 4.79 15.63
N LEU A 170 -4.76 4.37 16.65
CA LEU A 170 -4.49 5.16 17.85
C LEU A 170 -3.00 5.34 18.06
N ILE A 171 -2.63 6.53 18.53
CA ILE A 171 -1.29 6.85 18.98
C ILE A 171 -1.37 7.61 20.33
N ASP A 172 -0.32 7.55 21.15
CA ASP A 172 -0.28 8.25 22.43
C ASP A 172 -0.34 9.77 22.25
N GLY A 173 -1.27 10.43 22.94
CA GLY A 173 -1.55 11.86 22.83
C GLY A 173 -0.52 12.78 23.49
N GLY A 174 0.35 12.24 24.36
CA GLY A 174 1.47 12.96 24.98
C GLY A 174 2.61 13.34 24.02
N ILE A 175 2.52 12.89 22.76
CA ILE A 175 3.45 13.24 21.68
C ILE A 175 3.04 14.61 21.16
N THR A 176 3.62 15.68 21.72
CA THR A 176 3.37 17.08 21.33
C THR A 176 3.84 17.41 19.92
N ASP A 177 4.69 16.57 19.33
CA ASP A 177 5.25 16.69 17.98
C ASP A 177 4.97 15.41 17.15
N ALA A 178 3.73 14.92 17.11
CA ALA A 178 3.36 13.76 16.29
C ALA A 178 3.74 13.93 14.80
N ASN A 179 3.76 15.18 14.30
CA ASN A 179 4.20 15.48 12.93
C ASN A 179 5.72 15.31 12.73
N LYS A 180 6.53 15.33 13.79
CA LYS A 180 7.98 15.12 13.70
C LYS A 180 8.39 13.64 13.77
N ARG A 181 7.56 12.76 14.33
CA ARG A 181 7.96 11.36 14.58
C ARG A 181 7.74 10.40 13.42
N ALA A 182 6.85 10.70 12.48
CA ALA A 182 6.60 9.74 11.42
C ALA A 182 7.68 9.79 10.33
N LYS A 183 7.74 10.86 9.57
CA LYS A 183 8.69 10.97 8.45
C LYS A 183 9.87 11.90 8.74
N GLN A 184 9.76 12.79 9.71
CA GLN A 184 10.68 13.90 9.93
C GLN A 184 11.23 13.87 11.37
N GLY A 185 12.33 13.22 11.55
CA GLY A 185 12.92 13.10 12.88
C GLY A 185 14.26 12.40 12.85
N ALA A 186 14.70 12.01 11.66
CA ALA A 186 16.03 11.43 11.45
C ALA A 186 17.13 12.35 11.97
N ARG A 187 18.16 11.76 12.52
CA ARG A 187 19.28 12.49 13.13
C ARG A 187 20.58 12.15 12.43
N LEU A 188 21.55 13.03 12.58
CA LEU A 188 22.91 12.77 12.13
C LEU A 188 23.43 11.48 12.74
N GLU A 189 24.11 10.64 11.92
CA GLU A 189 24.66 9.33 12.25
C GLU A 189 23.62 8.23 12.52
N ASP A 190 22.32 8.50 12.38
CA ASP A 190 21.33 7.43 12.40
C ASP A 190 21.63 6.37 11.32
N LYS A 191 21.36 5.11 11.65
CA LYS A 191 21.33 4.02 10.68
C LYS A 191 19.96 3.87 10.06
N LEU A 192 19.95 3.57 8.77
CA LEU A 192 18.71 3.28 8.02
C LEU A 192 18.48 1.77 7.97
N ILE A 193 17.40 1.32 8.58
CA ILE A 193 16.95 -0.08 8.55
C ILE A 193 15.77 -0.20 7.58
N LEU A 194 15.83 -1.20 6.70
CA LEU A 194 14.70 -1.62 5.86
C LEU A 194 14.23 -2.99 6.31
N SER A 195 12.94 -3.12 6.68
CA SER A 195 12.42 -4.32 7.35
C SER A 195 12.00 -5.44 6.39
N LYS A 196 11.80 -5.17 5.09
CA LYS A 196 11.42 -6.16 4.08
C LYS A 196 12.16 -5.92 2.76
N PRO A 197 12.34 -6.96 1.93
CA PRO A 197 13.00 -6.83 0.63
C PRO A 197 12.17 -6.02 -0.37
N LEU A 198 12.85 -5.44 -1.36
CA LEU A 198 12.29 -4.65 -2.46
C LEU A 198 12.13 -5.51 -3.72
N GLY A 199 11.22 -5.10 -4.63
CA GLY A 199 11.09 -5.68 -5.94
C GLY A 199 9.68 -6.11 -6.34
N THR A 200 8.65 -5.86 -5.51
CA THR A 200 7.27 -6.30 -5.80
C THR A 200 6.72 -5.70 -7.10
N GLY A 201 6.94 -4.40 -7.33
CA GLY A 201 6.43 -3.73 -8.53
C GLY A 201 6.99 -4.33 -9.81
N THR A 202 8.30 -4.51 -9.88
CA THR A 202 8.99 -5.13 -11.03
C THR A 202 8.59 -6.59 -11.22
N LEU A 203 8.49 -7.39 -10.16
CA LEU A 203 8.11 -8.80 -10.24
C LEU A 203 6.68 -8.98 -10.73
N PHE A 204 5.73 -8.22 -10.21
CA PHE A 204 4.35 -8.30 -10.70
C PHE A 204 4.17 -7.71 -12.11
N ALA A 205 4.98 -6.72 -12.50
CA ALA A 205 5.06 -6.29 -13.90
C ALA A 205 5.60 -7.39 -14.82
N ALA A 206 6.57 -8.17 -14.36
CA ALA A 206 7.06 -9.34 -15.08
C ALA A 206 6.03 -10.48 -15.14
N ASN A 207 5.29 -10.69 -14.06
CA ASN A 207 4.21 -11.68 -14.00
C ASN A 207 3.09 -11.34 -14.99
N MET A 208 2.66 -10.08 -15.07
CA MET A 208 1.67 -9.62 -16.05
C MET A 208 2.10 -9.85 -17.51
N GLN A 209 3.42 -9.94 -17.78
CA GLN A 209 3.99 -10.23 -19.08
C GLN A 209 4.34 -11.71 -19.28
N TYR A 210 3.96 -12.59 -18.33
CA TYR A 210 4.29 -14.02 -18.33
C TYR A 210 5.78 -14.33 -18.39
N LYS A 211 6.61 -13.48 -17.75
CA LYS A 211 8.07 -13.59 -17.75
C LYS A 211 8.67 -13.83 -16.36
N ALA A 212 7.87 -13.78 -15.31
CA ALA A 212 8.31 -14.11 -13.96
C ALA A 212 8.29 -15.63 -13.74
N GLU A 213 9.25 -16.13 -12.98
CA GLU A 213 9.19 -17.47 -12.44
C GLU A 213 8.17 -17.56 -11.31
N GLY A 214 7.42 -18.68 -11.22
CA GLY A 214 6.38 -18.86 -10.21
C GLY A 214 6.92 -18.74 -8.78
N GLN A 215 8.13 -19.21 -8.53
CA GLN A 215 8.80 -19.11 -7.23
C GLN A 215 9.02 -17.64 -6.80
N TRP A 216 9.41 -16.76 -7.72
CA TRP A 216 9.59 -15.33 -7.42
C TRP A 216 8.30 -14.68 -6.99
N ILE A 217 7.18 -15.01 -7.65
CA ILE A 217 5.86 -14.48 -7.34
C ILE A 217 5.35 -15.04 -6.02
N GLN A 218 5.62 -16.32 -5.74
CA GLN A 218 5.28 -16.91 -4.45
C GLN A 218 6.00 -16.21 -3.30
N GLN A 219 7.33 -16.04 -3.37
CA GLN A 219 8.10 -15.33 -2.35
C GLN A 219 7.67 -13.89 -2.17
N ALA A 220 7.41 -13.16 -3.28
CA ALA A 220 6.88 -11.80 -3.22
C ALA A 220 5.51 -11.74 -2.53
N THR A 221 4.65 -12.71 -2.79
CA THR A 221 3.33 -12.81 -2.16
C THR A 221 3.43 -13.13 -0.67
N GLU A 222 4.29 -14.07 -0.28
CA GLU A 222 4.55 -14.40 1.13
C GLU A 222 5.10 -13.20 1.90
N MET A 223 6.01 -12.43 1.29
CA MET A 223 6.53 -11.19 1.87
C MET A 223 5.41 -10.15 2.05
N MET A 224 4.51 -9.97 1.08
CA MET A 224 3.38 -9.04 1.19
C MET A 224 2.34 -9.48 2.24
N LEU A 225 2.21 -10.78 2.49
CA LEU A 225 1.36 -11.33 3.57
C LEU A 225 1.96 -11.13 4.96
N THR A 226 3.25 -10.84 5.07
CA THR A 226 3.90 -10.50 6.34
C THR A 226 3.47 -9.10 6.77
N SER A 227 2.88 -8.98 7.96
CA SER A 227 2.46 -7.69 8.53
C SER A 227 3.66 -6.82 8.95
N ASN A 228 3.46 -5.50 8.96
CA ASN A 228 4.41 -4.54 9.54
C ASN A 228 4.21 -4.35 11.07
N LYS A 229 3.28 -5.06 11.70
CA LYS A 229 2.93 -4.94 13.13
C LYS A 229 4.13 -5.14 14.05
N ASP A 230 4.80 -6.28 13.91
CA ASP A 230 5.94 -6.62 14.76
C ASP A 230 7.12 -5.71 14.50
N ALA A 231 7.36 -5.35 13.22
CA ALA A 231 8.38 -4.37 12.85
C ALA A 231 8.11 -3.00 13.50
N ALA A 232 6.88 -2.50 13.47
CA ALA A 232 6.52 -1.25 14.11
C ALA A 232 6.69 -1.29 15.64
N HIS A 233 6.37 -2.44 16.26
CA HIS A 233 6.58 -2.61 17.70
C HIS A 233 8.06 -2.60 18.08
N ILE A 234 8.91 -3.29 17.32
CA ILE A 234 10.36 -3.32 17.53
C ILE A 234 10.97 -1.94 17.28
N LEU A 235 10.54 -1.26 16.22
CA LEU A 235 11.04 0.05 15.82
C LEU A 235 10.37 1.23 16.53
N LYS A 236 9.59 0.98 17.59
CA LYS A 236 8.80 2.00 18.31
C LYS A 236 9.58 3.22 18.81
N ASN A 237 10.90 3.09 18.98
CA ASN A 237 11.81 4.16 19.39
C ASN A 237 12.61 4.75 18.22
N ALA A 238 12.29 4.41 16.98
CA ALA A 238 12.94 5.01 15.81
C ALA A 238 12.81 6.54 15.82
N ASN A 239 13.84 7.24 15.39
CA ASN A 239 13.83 8.67 15.26
C ASN A 239 12.94 9.15 14.13
N ALA A 240 12.93 8.40 13.00
CA ALA A 240 11.97 8.56 11.90
C ALA A 240 11.57 7.19 11.35
N CYS A 241 10.35 7.09 10.85
CA CYS A 241 9.81 5.87 10.25
C CYS A 241 8.81 6.22 9.14
N THR A 242 8.82 5.44 8.07
CA THR A 242 7.83 5.44 6.99
C THR A 242 7.73 4.03 6.44
N ASP A 243 6.62 3.66 5.83
CA ASP A 243 6.57 2.46 5.00
C ASP A 243 7.06 2.78 3.57
N VAL A 244 7.54 1.76 2.88
CA VAL A 244 8.02 1.88 1.51
C VAL A 244 6.96 1.31 0.58
N THR A 245 6.26 2.21 -0.14
CA THR A 245 5.14 1.85 -1.00
C THR A 245 5.28 2.44 -2.42
N GLY A 246 4.28 3.12 -2.93
CA GLY A 246 4.14 3.54 -4.32
C GLY A 246 5.28 4.40 -4.89
N PHE A 247 5.96 5.18 -4.05
CA PHE A 247 7.06 6.07 -4.49
C PHE A 247 8.44 5.37 -4.51
N GLY A 248 8.51 4.10 -4.10
CA GLY A 248 9.75 3.35 -3.98
C GLY A 248 10.64 3.84 -2.83
N LEU A 249 11.75 3.15 -2.58
CA LEU A 249 12.65 3.50 -1.49
C LEU A 249 13.17 4.93 -1.62
N ALA A 250 13.60 5.34 -2.81
CA ALA A 250 14.16 6.67 -3.04
C ALA A 250 13.15 7.78 -2.73
N GLY A 251 11.90 7.65 -3.16
CA GLY A 251 10.85 8.65 -2.92
C GLY A 251 10.56 8.82 -1.42
N HIS A 252 10.36 7.71 -0.71
CA HIS A 252 10.07 7.75 0.73
C HIS A 252 11.26 8.25 1.57
N LEU A 253 12.50 7.88 1.18
CA LEU A 253 13.70 8.41 1.84
C LEU A 253 13.86 9.92 1.61
N MET A 254 13.59 10.41 0.39
CA MET A 254 13.59 11.85 0.09
C MET A 254 12.58 12.61 0.94
N GLU A 255 11.39 12.04 1.18
CA GLU A 255 10.39 12.63 2.08
C GLU A 255 10.89 12.69 3.53
N MET A 256 11.59 11.65 3.99
CA MET A 256 12.20 11.60 5.33
C MET A 256 13.26 12.69 5.53
N LEU A 257 14.02 13.02 4.48
CA LEU A 257 15.10 14.01 4.51
C LEU A 257 14.62 15.45 4.27
N LYS A 258 13.35 15.67 3.96
CA LYS A 258 12.85 16.93 3.39
C LYS A 258 12.93 18.14 4.36
N SER A 259 12.78 17.90 5.64
CA SER A 259 12.67 18.98 6.65
C SER A 259 14.00 19.40 7.26
N ASP A 260 15.05 18.60 7.12
CA ASP A 260 16.33 18.80 7.78
C ASP A 260 17.46 18.84 6.72
N ASN A 261 18.53 19.57 6.99
CA ASN A 261 19.72 19.59 6.13
C ASN A 261 20.48 18.25 6.24
N LEU A 262 19.76 17.15 5.98
CA LEU A 262 20.25 15.79 6.08
C LEU A 262 20.46 15.19 4.70
N HIS A 263 21.41 14.30 4.64
CA HIS A 263 21.82 13.51 3.50
C HIS A 263 21.79 12.03 3.89
N ALA A 264 21.43 11.14 2.99
CA ALA A 264 21.51 9.70 3.20
C ALA A 264 22.59 9.07 2.33
N GLU A 265 23.40 8.20 2.92
CA GLU A 265 24.30 7.30 2.20
C GLU A 265 23.69 5.91 2.19
N ILE A 266 23.43 5.36 1.01
CA ILE A 266 22.85 4.03 0.79
C ILE A 266 23.87 3.09 0.18
N ASN A 267 24.09 1.95 0.80
CA ASN A 267 24.88 0.88 0.24
C ASN A 267 24.00 -0.06 -0.59
N LEU A 268 24.15 -0.04 -1.91
CA LEU A 268 23.33 -0.82 -2.84
C LEU A 268 23.54 -2.34 -2.70
N ASP A 269 24.69 -2.80 -2.24
CA ASP A 269 24.93 -4.22 -1.95
C ASP A 269 24.22 -4.72 -0.70
N GLN A 270 23.84 -3.82 0.20
CA GLN A 270 23.09 -4.14 1.42
C GLN A 270 21.59 -4.11 1.22
N LEU A 271 21.08 -3.68 0.07
CA LEU A 271 19.65 -3.69 -0.19
C LEU A 271 19.11 -5.11 -0.18
N PRO A 272 18.14 -5.45 0.69
CA PRO A 272 17.45 -6.71 0.60
C PRO A 272 16.53 -6.68 -0.63
N LEU A 273 16.68 -7.65 -1.53
CA LEU A 273 15.94 -7.73 -2.77
C LEU A 273 15.26 -9.09 -2.89
N LEU A 274 14.03 -9.08 -3.37
CA LEU A 274 13.31 -10.28 -3.77
C LEU A 274 14.05 -10.98 -4.92
N GLU A 275 14.05 -12.30 -4.90
CA GLU A 275 14.62 -13.10 -5.97
C GLU A 275 13.94 -12.76 -7.30
N GLY A 276 14.70 -12.66 -8.37
CA GLY A 276 14.22 -12.29 -9.70
C GLY A 276 14.01 -10.78 -9.94
N ALA A 277 14.00 -9.93 -8.90
CA ALA A 277 13.79 -8.48 -9.09
C ALA A 277 14.92 -7.85 -9.94
N ARG A 278 16.19 -8.13 -9.61
CA ARG A 278 17.33 -7.66 -10.44
C ARG A 278 17.30 -8.24 -11.85
N GLU A 279 16.93 -9.50 -11.98
CA GLU A 279 16.86 -10.17 -13.27
C GLU A 279 15.77 -9.55 -14.15
N SER A 280 14.60 -9.34 -13.59
CA SER A 280 13.46 -8.74 -14.30
C SER A 280 13.81 -7.35 -14.83
N ILE A 281 14.45 -6.50 -14.03
CA ILE A 281 14.76 -5.13 -14.45
C ILE A 281 15.97 -5.05 -15.37
N ASN A 282 17.06 -5.77 -15.07
CA ASN A 282 18.33 -5.60 -15.79
C ASN A 282 18.46 -6.52 -17.01
N LYS A 283 17.94 -7.76 -16.96
CA LYS A 283 18.03 -8.70 -18.08
C LYS A 283 16.80 -8.68 -18.97
N LEU A 284 15.59 -8.58 -18.37
CA LEU A 284 14.35 -8.60 -19.12
C LEU A 284 13.87 -7.18 -19.50
N GLY A 285 14.48 -6.13 -18.95
CA GLY A 285 14.11 -4.73 -19.20
C GLY A 285 12.69 -4.37 -18.68
N ILE A 286 12.18 -5.12 -17.69
CA ILE A 286 10.82 -4.95 -17.20
C ILE A 286 10.84 -4.05 -15.97
N LYS A 287 10.02 -3.02 -16.00
CA LYS A 287 9.79 -2.06 -14.93
C LYS A 287 8.31 -1.91 -14.67
N SER A 288 7.95 -1.56 -13.44
CA SER A 288 6.59 -1.10 -13.12
C SER A 288 6.27 0.20 -13.89
N THR A 289 5.00 0.43 -14.17
CA THR A 289 4.52 1.65 -14.85
C THR A 289 4.86 2.93 -14.10
N LEU A 290 5.01 2.89 -12.77
CA LEU A 290 5.37 4.03 -11.94
C LEU A 290 6.88 4.29 -11.86
N HIS A 291 7.72 3.32 -12.23
CA HIS A 291 9.17 3.39 -12.03
C HIS A 291 9.79 4.68 -12.58
N ASP A 292 9.54 5.02 -13.85
CA ASP A 292 10.17 6.20 -14.48
C ASP A 292 9.63 7.52 -13.90
N ALA A 293 8.37 7.53 -13.44
CA ALA A 293 7.80 8.68 -12.73
C ALA A 293 8.46 8.85 -11.36
N ASN A 294 8.66 7.76 -10.63
CA ASN A 294 9.35 7.76 -9.33
C ASN A 294 10.79 8.25 -9.47
N GLN A 295 11.51 7.79 -10.51
CA GLN A 295 12.88 8.23 -10.77
C GLN A 295 12.94 9.74 -11.04
N ARG A 296 12.01 10.28 -11.82
CA ARG A 296 11.94 11.74 -12.06
C ARG A 296 11.56 12.53 -10.81
N SER A 297 10.74 11.95 -9.93
CA SER A 297 10.25 12.61 -8.69
C SER A 297 11.26 12.57 -7.54
N ALA A 298 12.33 11.79 -7.66
CA ALA A 298 13.42 11.71 -6.69
C ALA A 298 14.75 12.25 -7.27
N PRO A 299 14.85 13.54 -7.60
CA PRO A 299 16.09 14.15 -8.08
C PRO A 299 17.12 14.25 -6.94
N GLY A 300 18.39 14.38 -7.29
CA GLY A 300 19.46 14.56 -6.28
C GLY A 300 19.91 13.25 -5.66
N ILE A 301 20.02 12.21 -6.50
CA ILE A 301 20.69 10.96 -6.17
C ILE A 301 21.97 10.90 -7.01
N ASP A 302 23.12 10.64 -6.36
CA ASP A 302 24.44 10.56 -7.00
C ASP A 302 25.23 9.36 -6.47
N GLY A 303 26.39 9.08 -7.07
CA GLY A 303 27.29 7.98 -6.70
C GLY A 303 27.27 6.84 -7.72
N PHE A 304 27.23 5.59 -7.27
CA PHE A 304 27.33 4.40 -8.13
C PHE A 304 26.01 4.06 -8.83
N THR A 305 25.55 4.94 -9.71
CA THR A 305 24.27 4.81 -10.42
C THR A 305 24.24 3.69 -11.47
N ASP A 306 25.40 3.18 -11.89
CA ASP A 306 25.51 2.01 -12.80
C ASP A 306 25.36 0.67 -12.06
N HIS A 307 25.19 0.70 -10.73
CA HIS A 307 25.02 -0.53 -9.95
C HIS A 307 23.71 -1.27 -10.32
N PRO A 308 23.73 -2.62 -10.44
CA PRO A 308 22.53 -3.38 -10.85
C PRO A 308 21.32 -3.23 -9.92
N ALA A 309 21.48 -2.85 -8.67
CA ALA A 309 20.40 -2.60 -7.74
C ALA A 309 19.86 -1.16 -7.80
N PHE A 310 20.57 -0.22 -8.46
CA PHE A 310 20.17 1.18 -8.52
C PHE A 310 18.74 1.40 -9.02
N PRO A 311 18.27 0.76 -10.11
CA PRO A 311 16.90 0.96 -10.60
C PRO A 311 15.84 0.51 -9.59
N ILE A 312 16.16 -0.44 -8.70
CA ILE A 312 15.17 -0.95 -7.69
C ILE A 312 14.82 0.13 -6.66
N LEU A 313 15.64 1.15 -6.47
CA LEU A 313 15.33 2.29 -5.59
C LEU A 313 14.01 2.99 -5.96
N PHE A 314 13.61 2.93 -7.22
CA PHE A 314 12.44 3.60 -7.78
C PHE A 314 11.25 2.64 -7.99
N ASP A 315 11.44 1.35 -7.69
CA ASP A 315 10.39 0.34 -7.87
C ASP A 315 9.30 0.53 -6.81
N PRO A 316 8.01 0.74 -7.22
CA PRO A 316 6.92 0.83 -6.26
C PRO A 316 6.73 -0.49 -5.53
N GLN A 317 6.44 -0.42 -4.24
CA GLN A 317 6.20 -1.60 -3.42
C GLN A 317 4.73 -1.71 -3.03
N THR A 318 4.18 -2.92 -3.04
CA THR A 318 2.89 -3.23 -2.43
C THR A 318 3.14 -3.97 -1.12
N ALA A 319 2.50 -3.53 -0.05
CA ALA A 319 2.72 -4.04 1.31
C ALA A 319 4.21 -4.14 1.68
N GLY A 320 4.99 -3.13 1.29
CA GLY A 320 6.42 -3.07 1.52
C GLY A 320 6.78 -2.94 3.00
N GLY A 321 8.07 -2.95 3.29
CA GLY A 321 8.58 -2.87 4.65
C GLY A 321 8.60 -1.44 5.21
N LEU A 322 8.92 -1.35 6.49
CA LEU A 322 9.23 -0.08 7.14
C LEU A 322 10.68 0.32 6.85
N LEU A 323 10.87 1.59 6.51
CA LEU A 323 12.15 2.27 6.50
C LEU A 323 12.25 3.10 7.78
N ALA A 324 13.23 2.79 8.62
CA ALA A 324 13.41 3.46 9.90
C ALA A 324 14.82 4.06 10.04
N ALA A 325 14.89 5.30 10.52
CA ALA A 325 16.14 5.91 11.00
C ALA A 325 16.25 5.70 12.51
N VAL A 326 17.31 5.02 12.95
CA VAL A 326 17.49 4.61 14.33
C VAL A 326 18.88 4.99 14.83
N ASP A 327 19.02 5.15 16.14
CA ASP A 327 20.33 5.37 16.77
C ASP A 327 21.31 4.28 16.39
N SER A 328 22.52 4.67 16.00
CA SER A 328 23.55 3.76 15.49
C SER A 328 23.94 2.68 16.49
N ALA A 329 23.87 2.97 17.80
CA ALA A 329 24.23 2.00 18.84
C ALA A 329 23.22 0.87 19.01
N SER A 330 21.97 1.07 18.58
CA SER A 330 20.90 0.07 18.69
C SER A 330 20.61 -0.67 17.37
N ALA A 331 21.17 -0.23 16.25
CA ALA A 331 20.77 -0.68 14.92
C ALA A 331 20.94 -2.18 14.68
N GLU A 332 22.08 -2.76 15.05
CA GLU A 332 22.36 -4.20 14.89
C GLU A 332 21.44 -5.06 15.73
N ASP A 333 21.17 -4.65 16.98
CA ASP A 333 20.25 -5.37 17.86
C ASP A 333 18.80 -5.31 17.35
N LEU A 334 18.37 -4.15 16.82
CA LEU A 334 17.05 -4.01 16.21
C LEU A 334 16.90 -4.89 14.97
N VAL A 335 17.92 -4.99 14.11
CA VAL A 335 17.92 -5.90 12.96
C VAL A 335 17.83 -7.36 13.43
N ALA A 336 18.57 -7.75 14.47
CA ALA A 336 18.48 -9.09 15.04
C ALA A 336 17.08 -9.41 15.58
N GLN A 337 16.43 -8.45 16.27
CA GLN A 337 15.06 -8.59 16.73
C GLN A 337 14.05 -8.70 15.58
N LEU A 338 14.19 -7.87 14.53
CA LEU A 338 13.35 -7.93 13.33
C LEU A 338 13.44 -9.30 12.65
N ASN A 339 14.65 -9.81 12.47
CA ASN A 339 14.87 -11.15 11.88
C ASN A 339 14.26 -12.25 12.74
N ALA A 340 14.39 -12.18 14.06
CA ALA A 340 13.79 -13.13 14.98
C ALA A 340 12.24 -13.07 14.98
N ALA A 341 11.65 -11.92 14.68
CA ALA A 341 10.20 -11.70 14.55
C ALA A 341 9.62 -12.05 13.17
N GLY A 342 10.43 -12.60 12.26
CA GLY A 342 9.98 -13.02 10.92
C GLY A 342 10.25 -12.05 9.78
N CYS A 343 10.85 -10.89 10.04
CA CYS A 343 11.38 -10.00 8.99
C CYS A 343 12.78 -10.47 8.58
N LEU A 344 12.87 -11.67 7.99
CA LEU A 344 14.12 -12.40 7.78
C LEU A 344 15.16 -11.68 6.93
N ASP A 345 14.73 -10.74 6.11
CA ASP A 345 15.59 -9.94 5.22
C ASP A 345 15.84 -8.52 5.73
N ALA A 346 15.46 -8.23 6.99
CA ALA A 346 15.71 -6.90 7.57
C ALA A 346 17.21 -6.61 7.62
N LYS A 347 17.61 -5.42 7.13
CA LYS A 347 19.01 -4.99 7.04
C LYS A 347 19.20 -3.52 7.32
N ILE A 348 20.42 -3.17 7.77
CA ILE A 348 20.94 -1.82 7.71
C ILE A 348 21.37 -1.56 6.26
N ILE A 349 20.71 -0.60 5.61
CA ILE A 349 20.95 -0.28 4.19
C ILE A 349 21.77 1.00 3.99
N GLY A 350 22.04 1.75 5.06
CA GLY A 350 22.73 3.02 4.95
C GLY A 350 22.77 3.79 6.25
N SER A 351 23.08 5.08 6.15
CA SER A 351 23.16 6.00 7.28
C SER A 351 22.82 7.43 6.90
N ILE A 352 22.42 8.22 7.90
CA ILE A 352 22.15 9.65 7.77
C ILE A 352 23.43 10.45 8.04
N LYS A 353 23.73 11.41 7.16
CA LYS A 353 24.91 12.28 7.21
C LYS A 353 24.52 13.75 7.19
N ASN A 354 25.49 14.61 7.48
CA ASN A 354 25.31 16.05 7.36
C ASN A 354 25.35 16.44 5.88
N HIS A 355 24.38 17.22 5.44
CA HIS A 355 24.28 17.70 4.05
C HIS A 355 25.18 18.90 3.78
N GLY A 356 26.09 19.32 4.50
CA GLY A 356 26.96 20.46 4.21
C GLY A 356 26.25 21.74 3.73
N ALA A 357 26.97 22.85 3.62
CA ALA A 357 26.43 24.13 3.19
C ALA A 357 26.19 24.24 1.66
N ASP A 358 26.82 23.37 0.86
CA ASP A 358 26.66 23.33 -0.60
C ASP A 358 25.56 22.33 -0.97
N ALA A 359 24.51 22.82 -1.61
CA ALA A 359 23.31 22.06 -2.00
C ALA A 359 23.63 20.97 -3.04
N GLY A 360 24.24 19.86 -2.61
CA GLY A 360 24.50 18.66 -3.39
C GLY A 360 23.30 17.68 -3.38
N PRO A 361 23.51 16.43 -3.86
CA PRO A 361 22.50 15.38 -3.82
C PRO A 361 22.11 15.04 -2.38
N ARG A 362 20.81 14.74 -2.18
CA ARG A 362 20.29 14.35 -0.85
C ARG A 362 20.53 12.87 -0.55
N ILE A 363 20.78 12.05 -1.56
CA ILE A 363 21.07 10.63 -1.44
C ILE A 363 22.34 10.34 -2.24
N THR A 364 23.32 9.71 -1.61
CA THR A 364 24.47 9.14 -2.30
C THR A 364 24.40 7.62 -2.22
N VAL A 365 24.68 6.95 -3.32
CA VAL A 365 24.67 5.49 -3.42
C VAL A 365 26.10 4.95 -3.66
N SER A 366 26.46 3.88 -2.94
CA SER A 366 27.76 3.19 -3.03
C SER A 366 27.59 1.70 -3.30
#